data_13a788ed3be48604aa69013767f12f15
#
_entry.id   13a788ed3be48604aa69013767f12f15
#
_cell.length_a   1.000
_cell.length_b   1.000
_cell.length_c   1.000
_cell.angle_alpha   90.00
_cell.angle_beta   90.00
_cell.angle_gamma   90.00
#
_symmetry.space_group_name_H-M   'P 1'
#
loop_
_entity.id
_entity.type
_entity.pdbx_description
1 polymer ?
#
loop_
_entity_poly.entity_id
_entity_poly.type
_entity_poly.pdbx_seq_one_letter_code
_entity_poly.pdbx_strand_id
1 'polypeptide(L)'
;MSKIEREALVKCAKDAVTLYGRFTYGDNIPNIEIIPAVRSMKDNEGTWYYDEATCAQLVYIYGEVGHKYKGVCSEFFNLYGKSKNGSQQATLTVGSLDIGAGTSDLMISEYSYTKGDLTTITPDPKFYDSFYFAGDDMLKALVKNVMLLDEKHSAFRKALRNLDPIQYRQKIKNFFGPDYNGQTFADRIARRDFN
;
A
#
# COMPACT_ATOMS: atom_id res chain seq x y z
N MET A 1 -1.59 0.61 4.03
CA MET A 1 -1.47 1.22 5.40
C MET A 1 -2.59 0.68 6.29
N SER A 2 -2.28 0.09 7.45
CA SER A 2 -3.30 -0.42 8.37
C SER A 2 -4.13 0.71 8.99
N LYS A 3 -5.30 0.36 9.58
CA LYS A 3 -6.16 1.33 10.26
C LYS A 3 -5.42 2.07 11.38
N ILE A 4 -4.63 1.34 12.18
CA ILE A 4 -3.87 1.88 13.31
C ILE A 4 -2.81 2.89 12.84
N GLU A 5 -2.08 2.56 11.77
CA GLU A 5 -1.07 3.47 11.19
C GLU A 5 -1.72 4.73 10.63
N ARG A 6 -2.87 4.60 9.99
CA ARG A 6 -3.63 5.74 9.48
C ARG A 6 -4.09 6.67 10.60
N GLU A 7 -4.64 6.13 11.70
CA GLU A 7 -5.02 6.91 12.87
C GLU A 7 -3.82 7.64 13.50
N ALA A 8 -2.67 6.96 13.56
CA ALA A 8 -1.43 7.56 14.05
C ALA A 8 -0.95 8.70 13.14
N LEU A 9 -0.97 8.51 11.83
CA LEU A 9 -0.61 9.53 10.84
C LEU A 9 -1.50 10.77 10.95
N VAL A 10 -2.82 10.56 11.07
CA VAL A 10 -3.79 11.64 11.28
C VAL A 10 -3.48 12.44 12.53
N LYS A 11 -3.19 11.74 13.64
CA LYS A 11 -2.80 12.39 14.88
C LYS A 11 -1.53 13.22 14.71
N CYS A 12 -0.49 12.63 14.11
CA CYS A 12 0.77 13.34 13.83
C CYS A 12 0.55 14.59 12.95
N ALA A 13 -0.29 14.50 11.93
CA ALA A 13 -0.61 15.65 11.09
C ALA A 13 -1.31 16.77 11.86
N LYS A 14 -2.26 16.44 12.74
CA LYS A 14 -2.94 17.41 13.61
C LYS A 14 -1.98 18.06 14.60
N ASP A 15 -1.11 17.26 15.21
CA ASP A 15 -0.09 17.74 16.15
C ASP A 15 0.90 18.68 15.45
N ALA A 16 1.34 18.32 14.23
CA ALA A 16 2.24 19.16 13.43
C ALA A 16 1.60 20.50 13.06
N VAL A 17 0.34 20.50 12.63
CA VAL A 17 -0.41 21.74 12.32
C VAL A 17 -0.55 22.62 13.56
N THR A 18 -0.81 22.02 14.73
CA THR A 18 -0.92 22.75 16.00
C THR A 18 0.41 23.38 16.39
N LEU A 19 1.51 22.62 16.27
CA LEU A 19 2.86 23.13 16.55
C LEU A 19 3.24 24.25 15.58
N TYR A 20 3.01 24.08 14.30
CA TYR A 20 3.25 25.10 13.28
C TYR A 20 2.46 26.37 13.58
N GLY A 21 1.18 26.23 13.90
CA GLY A 21 0.31 27.35 14.25
C GLY A 21 0.85 28.14 15.45
N ARG A 22 1.22 27.46 16.52
CA ARG A 22 1.80 28.10 17.73
C ARG A 22 3.14 28.77 17.45
N PHE A 23 4.00 28.13 16.67
CA PHE A 23 5.33 28.67 16.34
C PHE A 23 5.24 29.90 15.44
N THR A 24 4.30 29.89 14.50
CA THR A 24 4.19 30.96 13.48
C THR A 24 3.34 32.14 13.95
N TYR A 25 2.26 31.86 14.70
CA TYR A 25 1.23 32.85 15.03
C TYR A 25 1.09 33.11 16.54
N GLY A 26 1.84 32.43 17.41
CA GLY A 26 1.74 32.55 18.86
C GLY A 26 0.34 32.18 19.37
N ASP A 27 -0.28 33.07 20.16
CA ASP A 27 -1.63 32.84 20.70
C ASP A 27 -2.76 33.12 19.69
N ASN A 28 -2.46 33.74 18.56
CA ASN A 28 -3.42 34.13 17.54
C ASN A 28 -3.44 33.11 16.38
N ILE A 29 -3.57 31.81 16.70
CA ILE A 29 -3.56 30.75 15.71
C ILE A 29 -4.79 30.87 14.80
N PRO A 30 -4.64 31.05 13.46
CA PRO A 30 -5.76 31.00 12.56
C PRO A 30 -6.34 29.59 12.50
N ASN A 31 -7.58 29.46 12.06
CA ASN A 31 -8.16 28.14 11.77
C ASN A 31 -7.44 27.53 10.57
N ILE A 32 -6.50 26.59 10.84
CA ILE A 32 -5.74 25.88 9.82
C ILE A 32 -6.46 24.59 9.52
N GLU A 33 -6.91 24.43 8.29
CA GLU A 33 -7.59 23.23 7.82
C GLU A 33 -6.61 22.28 7.10
N ILE A 34 -6.73 20.98 7.39
CA ILE A 34 -5.99 19.94 6.70
C ILE A 34 -6.85 19.43 5.55
N ILE A 35 -6.34 19.53 4.33
CA ILE A 35 -7.04 19.09 3.12
C ILE A 35 -6.26 17.93 2.49
N PRO A 36 -6.94 16.83 2.13
CA PRO A 36 -8.36 16.53 2.35
C PRO A 36 -8.69 16.36 3.83
N ALA A 37 -9.92 16.71 4.21
CA ALA A 37 -10.36 16.67 5.59
C ALA A 37 -10.19 15.26 6.17
N VAL A 38 -9.36 15.15 7.21
CA VAL A 38 -9.13 13.89 7.90
C VAL A 38 -10.30 13.66 8.86
N ARG A 39 -11.27 12.87 8.46
CA ARG A 39 -12.42 12.53 9.29
C ARG A 39 -12.05 11.43 10.30
N SER A 40 -12.60 11.55 11.51
CA SER A 40 -12.47 10.51 12.54
C SER A 40 -13.19 9.25 12.08
N MET A 41 -12.56 8.08 12.24
CA MET A 41 -13.16 6.78 11.92
C MET A 41 -14.34 6.38 12.83
N LYS A 42 -14.80 7.26 13.71
CA LYS A 42 -15.96 7.03 14.57
C LYS A 42 -17.30 7.26 13.87
N ASP A 43 -17.27 7.95 12.74
CA ASP A 43 -18.48 8.19 11.97
C ASP A 43 -18.77 6.95 11.13
N ASN A 44 -19.69 6.10 11.61
CA ASN A 44 -20.19 4.89 10.96
C ASN A 44 -21.00 5.16 9.66
N GLU A 45 -21.02 6.38 9.19
CA GLU A 45 -21.66 6.76 7.96
C GLU A 45 -20.63 6.72 6.85
N GLY A 46 -20.63 5.66 6.05
CA GLY A 46 -20.06 5.44 4.73
C GLY A 46 -19.16 6.50 4.09
N THR A 47 -18.31 7.13 4.87
CA THR A 47 -17.44 8.19 4.41
C THR A 47 -16.23 7.58 3.72
N TRP A 48 -16.18 7.81 2.44
CA TRP A 48 -15.06 7.46 1.60
C TRP A 48 -13.77 8.15 2.05
N TYR A 49 -12.70 7.37 2.18
CA TYR A 49 -11.38 7.86 2.53
C TYR A 49 -10.47 7.81 1.30
N TYR A 50 -9.78 8.90 1.02
CA TYR A 50 -8.72 8.96 0.03
C TYR A 50 -7.47 8.29 0.61
N ASP A 51 -7.37 6.96 0.49
CA ASP A 51 -6.12 6.25 0.72
C ASP A 51 -5.38 6.03 -0.61
N GLU A 52 -4.16 5.53 -0.51
CA GLU A 52 -3.30 5.31 -1.66
C GLU A 52 -3.92 4.35 -2.68
N ALA A 53 -4.51 3.24 -2.21
CA ALA A 53 -5.15 2.26 -3.07
C ALA A 53 -6.38 2.83 -3.80
N THR A 54 -7.20 3.63 -3.11
CA THR A 54 -8.34 4.34 -3.71
C THR A 54 -7.89 5.35 -4.73
N CYS A 55 -6.87 6.15 -4.40
CA CYS A 55 -6.33 7.14 -5.33
C CYS A 55 -5.77 6.48 -6.60
N ALA A 56 -5.08 5.34 -6.48
CA ALA A 56 -4.58 4.59 -7.63
C ALA A 56 -5.73 4.13 -8.55
N GLN A 57 -6.82 3.58 -7.98
CA GLN A 57 -7.99 3.19 -8.75
C GLN A 57 -8.66 4.38 -9.45
N LEU A 58 -8.76 5.53 -8.77
CA LEU A 58 -9.36 6.74 -9.35
C LEU A 58 -8.52 7.30 -10.50
N VAL A 59 -7.20 7.32 -10.37
CA VAL A 59 -6.30 7.76 -11.44
C VAL A 59 -6.49 6.89 -12.68
N TYR A 60 -6.58 5.57 -12.50
CA TYR A 60 -6.84 4.64 -13.59
C TYR A 60 -8.20 4.93 -14.25
N ILE A 61 -9.29 4.97 -13.47
CA ILE A 61 -10.64 5.20 -14.00
C ILE A 61 -10.73 6.57 -14.69
N TYR A 62 -10.15 7.62 -14.10
CA TYR A 62 -10.11 8.96 -14.70
C TYR A 62 -9.37 8.94 -16.03
N GLY A 63 -8.22 8.26 -16.08
CA GLY A 63 -7.45 8.13 -17.30
C GLY A 63 -8.23 7.38 -18.41
N GLU A 64 -8.87 6.28 -18.07
CA GLU A 64 -9.68 5.52 -19.03
C GLU A 64 -10.87 6.33 -19.54
N VAL A 65 -11.69 6.85 -18.64
CA VAL A 65 -12.89 7.62 -19.01
C VAL A 65 -12.52 8.91 -19.73
N GLY A 66 -11.56 9.67 -19.21
CA GLY A 66 -11.17 10.96 -19.80
C GLY A 66 -10.52 10.82 -21.17
N HIS A 67 -9.56 9.91 -21.32
CA HIS A 67 -8.78 9.79 -22.56
C HIS A 67 -9.47 8.93 -23.62
N LYS A 68 -10.01 7.76 -23.24
CA LYS A 68 -10.59 6.83 -24.23
C LYS A 68 -12.05 7.15 -24.55
N TYR A 69 -12.82 7.52 -23.54
CA TYR A 69 -14.27 7.76 -23.68
C TYR A 69 -14.67 9.23 -23.64
N LYS A 70 -13.71 10.15 -23.75
CA LYS A 70 -13.93 11.61 -23.84
C LYS A 70 -14.80 12.16 -22.70
N GLY A 71 -14.70 11.57 -21.52
CA GLY A 71 -15.49 11.92 -20.35
C GLY A 71 -16.88 11.28 -20.27
N VAL A 72 -17.25 10.42 -21.23
CA VAL A 72 -18.58 9.77 -21.23
C VAL A 72 -18.54 8.49 -20.38
N CYS A 73 -18.87 8.62 -19.08
CA CYS A 73 -18.86 7.52 -18.11
C CYS A 73 -19.74 6.35 -18.55
N SER A 74 -20.94 6.63 -19.14
CA SER A 74 -21.87 5.58 -19.54
C SER A 74 -21.30 4.59 -20.55
N GLU A 75 -20.48 5.04 -21.49
CA GLU A 75 -19.84 4.16 -22.47
C GLU A 75 -18.83 3.21 -21.80
N PHE A 76 -17.99 3.76 -20.91
CA PHE A 76 -17.03 2.99 -20.15
C PHE A 76 -17.71 1.93 -19.26
N PHE A 77 -18.75 2.34 -18.50
CA PHE A 77 -19.45 1.43 -17.61
C PHE A 77 -20.28 0.38 -18.37
N ASN A 78 -20.87 0.71 -19.52
CA ASN A 78 -21.59 -0.26 -20.33
C ASN A 78 -20.67 -1.33 -20.94
N LEU A 79 -19.41 -0.96 -21.22
CA LEU A 79 -18.45 -1.91 -21.80
C LEU A 79 -17.81 -2.81 -20.75
N TYR A 80 -17.39 -2.26 -19.61
CA TYR A 80 -16.62 -2.97 -18.59
C TYR A 80 -17.41 -3.35 -17.35
N GLY A 81 -18.53 -2.70 -17.11
CA GLY A 81 -19.38 -2.93 -15.95
C GLY A 81 -20.37 -4.08 -16.14
N LYS A 82 -21.08 -4.39 -15.08
CA LYS A 82 -22.18 -5.37 -15.07
C LYS A 82 -23.43 -4.73 -14.51
N SER A 83 -24.57 -4.97 -15.15
CA SER A 83 -25.86 -4.60 -14.60
C SER A 83 -26.27 -5.62 -13.53
N LYS A 84 -26.63 -5.15 -12.35
CA LYS A 84 -27.27 -6.00 -11.33
C LYS A 84 -28.70 -6.31 -11.73
N ASN A 85 -29.22 -7.49 -11.36
CA ASN A 85 -30.57 -7.90 -11.63
C ASN A 85 -31.58 -6.82 -11.22
N GLY A 86 -32.36 -6.31 -12.19
CA GLY A 86 -33.37 -5.26 -11.98
C GLY A 86 -32.83 -3.82 -12.10
N SER A 87 -31.54 -3.59 -12.27
CA SER A 87 -30.99 -2.27 -12.52
C SER A 87 -30.67 -2.09 -14.01
N GLN A 88 -31.09 -0.96 -14.57
CA GLN A 88 -30.72 -0.57 -15.94
C GLN A 88 -29.31 0.03 -16.02
N GLN A 89 -28.66 0.24 -14.87
CA GLN A 89 -27.37 0.91 -14.79
C GLN A 89 -26.26 -0.09 -14.46
N ALA A 90 -25.21 -0.09 -15.26
CA ALA A 90 -24.04 -0.90 -15.02
C ALA A 90 -23.19 -0.31 -13.90
N THR A 91 -22.67 -1.18 -13.04
CA THR A 91 -21.64 -0.86 -12.05
C THR A 91 -20.34 -1.57 -12.40
N LEU A 92 -19.23 -1.00 -12.01
CA LEU A 92 -17.91 -1.55 -12.25
C LEU A 92 -17.25 -1.92 -10.92
N THR A 93 -16.89 -3.19 -10.75
CA THR A 93 -16.07 -3.61 -9.60
C THR A 93 -14.61 -3.64 -10.01
N VAL A 94 -13.79 -2.90 -9.28
CA VAL A 94 -12.34 -2.82 -9.47
C VAL A 94 -11.64 -3.40 -8.26
N GLY A 95 -10.75 -4.36 -8.49
CA GLY A 95 -9.80 -4.84 -7.49
C GLY A 95 -8.42 -4.29 -7.82
N SER A 96 -7.72 -3.78 -6.83
CA SER A 96 -6.32 -3.36 -6.93
C SER A 96 -5.48 -4.03 -5.86
N LEU A 97 -4.29 -4.44 -6.24
CA LEU A 97 -3.25 -4.92 -5.34
C LEU A 97 -2.03 -4.03 -5.54
N ASP A 98 -1.71 -3.26 -4.52
CA ASP A 98 -0.50 -2.46 -4.47
C ASP A 98 0.56 -3.18 -3.63
N ILE A 99 1.71 -3.46 -4.24
CA ILE A 99 2.83 -4.17 -3.60
C ILE A 99 3.96 -3.17 -3.42
N GLY A 100 4.01 -2.58 -2.24
CA GLY A 100 5.10 -1.71 -1.83
C GLY A 100 6.36 -2.48 -1.40
N ALA A 101 7.30 -1.81 -0.74
CA ALA A 101 8.48 -2.46 -0.18
C ALA A 101 8.14 -3.29 1.06
N GLY A 102 7.40 -2.73 2.01
CA GLY A 102 7.10 -3.34 3.31
C GLY A 102 5.65 -3.80 3.51
N THR A 103 4.71 -3.31 2.71
CA THR A 103 3.28 -3.65 2.78
C THR A 103 2.70 -3.93 1.41
N SER A 104 1.68 -4.78 1.36
CA SER A 104 0.83 -4.98 0.20
C SER A 104 -0.60 -4.63 0.58
N ASP A 105 -1.22 -3.75 -0.19
CA ASP A 105 -2.57 -3.24 0.05
C ASP A 105 -3.54 -3.80 -1.01
N LEU A 106 -4.58 -4.49 -0.56
CA LEU A 106 -5.64 -5.01 -1.41
C LEU A 106 -6.91 -4.20 -1.20
N MET A 107 -7.47 -3.69 -2.26
CA MET A 107 -8.73 -2.96 -2.23
C MET A 107 -9.68 -3.44 -3.31
N ILE A 108 -10.95 -3.59 -2.95
CA ILE A 108 -12.05 -3.86 -3.88
C ILE A 108 -13.11 -2.79 -3.70
N SER A 109 -13.40 -2.06 -4.76
CA SER A 109 -14.43 -1.01 -4.79
C SER A 109 -15.41 -1.24 -5.93
N GLU A 110 -16.67 -0.96 -5.67
CA GLU A 110 -17.70 -0.88 -6.70
C GLU A 110 -17.90 0.58 -7.09
N TYR A 111 -17.85 0.87 -8.37
CA TYR A 111 -18.04 2.20 -8.92
C TYR A 111 -19.39 2.28 -9.64
N SER A 112 -20.06 3.39 -9.47
CA SER A 112 -21.28 3.75 -10.20
C SER A 112 -21.15 5.15 -10.78
N TYR A 113 -21.98 5.49 -11.75
CA TYR A 113 -22.05 6.85 -12.30
C TYR A 113 -23.49 7.36 -12.18
N THR A 114 -23.67 8.68 -12.13
CA THR A 114 -25.00 9.28 -12.06
C THR A 114 -25.57 9.42 -13.47
N LYS A 115 -26.75 8.84 -13.71
CA LYS A 115 -27.44 8.93 -15.00
C LYS A 115 -27.81 10.39 -15.28
N GLY A 116 -27.35 10.91 -16.44
CA GLY A 116 -27.54 12.32 -16.82
C GLY A 116 -26.41 13.24 -16.40
N ASP A 117 -25.52 12.82 -15.51
CA ASP A 117 -24.25 13.46 -15.19
C ASP A 117 -23.11 12.67 -15.84
N LEU A 118 -22.46 13.27 -16.84
CA LEU A 118 -21.45 12.58 -17.63
C LEU A 118 -20.13 12.42 -16.89
N THR A 119 -19.94 13.10 -15.77
CA THR A 119 -18.65 13.27 -15.12
C THR A 119 -18.53 12.72 -13.70
N THR A 120 -19.66 12.47 -13.02
CA THR A 120 -19.64 12.02 -11.63
C THR A 120 -19.59 10.51 -11.52
N ILE A 121 -18.50 10.01 -10.95
CA ILE A 121 -18.28 8.60 -10.60
C ILE A 121 -18.23 8.49 -9.08
N THR A 122 -19.06 7.62 -8.53
CA THR A 122 -19.19 7.40 -7.09
C THR A 122 -18.54 6.07 -6.72
N PRO A 123 -17.51 6.06 -5.87
CA PRO A 123 -16.93 4.84 -5.32
C PRO A 123 -17.76 4.32 -4.13
N ASP A 124 -17.84 3.00 -4.02
CA ASP A 124 -18.38 2.27 -2.89
C ASP A 124 -17.36 1.18 -2.48
N PRO A 125 -16.48 1.46 -1.51
CA PRO A 125 -15.49 0.51 -1.04
C PRO A 125 -16.16 -0.71 -0.41
N LYS A 126 -15.86 -1.92 -0.92
CA LYS A 126 -16.41 -3.19 -0.46
C LYS A 126 -15.46 -3.95 0.45
N PHE A 127 -14.17 -3.85 0.17
CA PHE A 127 -13.14 -4.56 0.91
C PHE A 127 -11.84 -3.77 0.87
N TYR A 128 -11.14 -3.75 2.00
CA TYR A 128 -9.79 -3.23 2.13
C TYR A 128 -9.04 -4.05 3.17
N ASP A 129 -7.84 -4.50 2.81
CA ASP A 129 -6.91 -5.14 3.74
C ASP A 129 -5.47 -4.80 3.39
N SER A 130 -4.59 -4.87 4.40
CA SER A 130 -3.17 -4.55 4.28
C SER A 130 -2.34 -5.64 4.93
N PHE A 131 -1.35 -6.15 4.20
CA PHE A 131 -0.51 -7.26 4.63
C PHE A 131 0.94 -6.80 4.78
N TYR A 132 1.62 -7.29 5.81
CA TYR A 132 3.07 -7.11 5.99
C TYR A 132 3.89 -8.16 5.22
N PHE A 133 3.51 -8.42 3.99
CA PHE A 133 4.25 -9.25 3.05
C PHE A 133 4.31 -8.51 1.71
N ALA A 134 5.52 -8.14 1.29
CA ALA A 134 5.69 -7.20 0.20
C ALA A 134 7.00 -7.41 -0.58
N GLY A 135 7.40 -6.41 -1.34
CA GLY A 135 8.55 -6.45 -2.24
C GLY A 135 9.85 -6.86 -1.54
N ASP A 136 10.09 -6.39 -0.32
CA ASP A 136 11.29 -6.76 0.45
C ASP A 136 11.33 -8.25 0.81
N ASP A 137 10.17 -8.86 1.12
CA ASP A 137 10.10 -10.29 1.40
C ASP A 137 10.24 -11.13 0.14
N MET A 138 9.67 -10.65 -0.98
CA MET A 138 9.87 -11.25 -2.29
C MET A 138 11.34 -11.18 -2.71
N LEU A 139 12.00 -10.03 -2.52
CA LEU A 139 13.41 -9.85 -2.81
C LEU A 139 14.27 -10.77 -1.94
N LYS A 140 14.00 -10.82 -0.62
CA LYS A 140 14.68 -11.76 0.29
C LYS A 140 14.52 -13.21 -0.14
N ALA A 141 13.31 -13.61 -0.56
CA ALA A 141 13.04 -14.96 -1.06
C ALA A 141 13.78 -15.23 -2.37
N LEU A 142 13.80 -14.27 -3.29
CA LEU A 142 14.54 -14.38 -4.55
C LEU A 142 16.03 -14.53 -4.31
N VAL A 143 16.63 -13.64 -3.51
CA VAL A 143 18.04 -13.69 -3.15
C VAL A 143 18.38 -15.02 -2.49
N LYS A 144 17.56 -15.45 -1.51
CA LYS A 144 17.75 -16.73 -0.84
C LYS A 144 17.71 -17.90 -1.82
N ASN A 145 16.71 -17.96 -2.69
CA ASN A 145 16.49 -19.11 -3.56
C ASN A 145 17.42 -19.13 -4.78
N VAL A 146 17.71 -17.97 -5.38
CA VAL A 146 18.50 -17.89 -6.61
C VAL A 146 19.99 -17.76 -6.30
N MET A 147 20.35 -16.83 -5.41
CA MET A 147 21.78 -16.52 -5.19
C MET A 147 22.42 -17.39 -4.11
N LEU A 148 21.69 -17.72 -3.03
CA LEU A 148 22.28 -18.47 -1.91
C LEU A 148 22.14 -19.98 -2.07
N LEU A 149 21.09 -20.46 -2.77
CA LEU A 149 20.85 -21.88 -2.98
C LEU A 149 21.48 -22.42 -4.29
N ASP A 150 22.06 -21.57 -5.12
CA ASP A 150 22.83 -22.04 -6.27
C ASP A 150 24.13 -22.73 -5.83
N GLU A 151 24.19 -24.03 -6.07
CA GLU A 151 25.29 -24.88 -5.64
C GLU A 151 26.63 -24.56 -6.29
N LYS A 152 26.60 -24.01 -7.49
CA LYS A 152 27.81 -23.83 -8.29
C LYS A 152 28.59 -22.55 -7.94
N HIS A 153 27.90 -21.51 -7.51
CA HIS A 153 28.50 -20.17 -7.46
C HIS A 153 28.56 -19.54 -6.06
N SER A 154 27.86 -20.08 -5.06
CA SER A 154 27.77 -19.43 -3.75
C SER A 154 28.78 -19.97 -2.73
N ALA A 155 29.79 -19.17 -2.40
CA ALA A 155 30.66 -19.43 -1.24
C ALA A 155 29.86 -19.48 0.08
N PHE A 156 28.80 -18.72 0.18
CA PHE A 156 27.89 -18.70 1.33
C PHE A 156 27.17 -20.05 1.50
N ARG A 157 26.69 -20.68 0.43
CA ARG A 157 26.10 -22.02 0.51
C ARG A 157 27.11 -23.08 0.95
N LYS A 158 28.36 -23.01 0.48
CA LYS A 158 29.40 -23.92 0.96
C LYS A 158 29.60 -23.79 2.47
N ALA A 159 29.53 -22.58 3.02
CA ALA A 159 29.57 -22.33 4.46
C ALA A 159 28.33 -22.83 5.21
N LEU A 160 27.18 -22.97 4.55
CA LEU A 160 25.93 -23.48 5.14
C LEU A 160 25.80 -25.01 5.12
N ARG A 161 26.60 -25.70 4.30
CA ARG A 161 26.47 -27.15 4.02
C ARG A 161 26.59 -28.06 5.25
N ASN A 162 27.40 -27.65 6.23
CA ASN A 162 27.72 -28.49 7.39
C ASN A 162 27.01 -28.01 8.67
N LEU A 163 26.04 -27.09 8.54
CA LEU A 163 25.28 -26.59 9.68
C LEU A 163 24.07 -27.47 9.93
N ASP A 164 23.79 -27.73 11.20
CA ASP A 164 22.51 -28.32 11.58
C ASP A 164 21.34 -27.35 11.27
N PRO A 165 20.09 -27.85 11.29
CA PRO A 165 18.93 -27.01 10.93
C PRO A 165 18.76 -25.75 11.79
N ILE A 166 19.20 -25.78 13.05
CA ILE A 166 19.09 -24.65 13.96
C ILE A 166 20.15 -23.61 13.62
N GLN A 167 21.39 -24.04 13.47
CA GLN A 167 22.52 -23.22 13.06
C GLN A 167 22.29 -22.59 11.68
N TYR A 168 21.74 -23.36 10.73
CA TYR A 168 21.36 -22.89 9.41
C TYR A 168 20.34 -21.74 9.50
N ARG A 169 19.24 -21.94 10.24
CA ARG A 169 18.22 -20.91 10.42
C ARG A 169 18.78 -19.65 11.09
N GLN A 170 19.62 -19.85 12.11
CA GLN A 170 20.25 -18.74 12.82
C GLN A 170 21.20 -17.94 11.90
N LYS A 171 21.99 -18.64 11.09
CA LYS A 171 22.92 -18.01 10.13
C LYS A 171 22.16 -17.20 9.07
N ILE A 172 21.08 -17.75 8.51
CA ILE A 172 20.21 -17.05 7.56
C ILE A 172 19.56 -15.82 8.23
N LYS A 173 19.04 -16.00 9.45
CA LYS A 173 18.43 -14.90 10.21
C LYS A 173 19.44 -13.78 10.49
N ASN A 174 20.67 -14.12 10.86
CA ASN A 174 21.71 -13.15 11.13
C ASN A 174 22.14 -12.41 9.84
N PHE A 175 22.16 -13.11 8.71
CA PHE A 175 22.54 -12.51 7.43
C PHE A 175 21.48 -11.55 6.89
N PHE A 176 20.20 -11.90 6.98
CA PHE A 176 19.08 -11.09 6.46
C PHE A 176 18.37 -10.27 7.53
N GLY A 177 18.70 -10.46 8.79
CA GLY A 177 18.10 -9.71 9.89
C GLY A 177 18.59 -8.26 9.96
N PRO A 178 17.93 -7.42 10.74
CA PRO A 178 18.42 -6.10 11.06
C PRO A 178 19.78 -6.20 11.82
N ASP A 179 20.55 -5.11 11.82
CA ASP A 179 21.87 -5.04 12.46
C ASP A 179 21.74 -5.19 13.99
N TYR A 180 21.84 -6.43 14.46
CA TYR A 180 21.78 -6.75 15.88
C TYR A 180 23.11 -7.22 16.46
N ASN A 181 23.18 -7.18 17.77
CA ASN A 181 24.31 -7.63 18.59
C ASN A 181 24.74 -9.11 18.41
N GLY A 182 24.03 -9.88 17.59
CA GLY A 182 24.36 -11.28 17.30
C GLY A 182 25.11 -11.54 16.00
N GLN A 183 25.35 -10.50 15.20
CA GLN A 183 26.12 -10.65 13.95
C GLN A 183 27.62 -10.61 14.22
N THR A 184 28.32 -11.61 13.67
CA THR A 184 29.80 -11.59 13.69
C THR A 184 30.34 -10.52 12.73
N PHE A 185 31.58 -10.11 12.93
CA PHE A 185 32.25 -9.20 11.99
C PHE A 185 32.26 -9.74 10.55
N ALA A 186 32.47 -11.05 10.40
CA ALA A 186 32.41 -11.73 9.11
C ALA A 186 31.01 -11.67 8.46
N ASP A 187 29.94 -11.80 9.25
CA ASP A 187 28.59 -11.66 8.73
C ASP A 187 28.29 -10.25 8.21
N ARG A 188 28.80 -9.24 8.90
CA ARG A 188 28.67 -7.83 8.48
C ARG A 188 29.45 -7.52 7.19
N ILE A 189 30.66 -8.06 7.07
CA ILE A 189 31.44 -7.91 5.82
C ILE A 189 30.72 -8.60 4.67
N ALA A 190 30.33 -9.87 4.83
CA ALA A 190 29.65 -10.63 3.81
C ALA A 190 28.34 -9.95 3.36
N ARG A 191 27.62 -9.34 4.28
CA ARG A 191 26.40 -8.59 3.98
C ARG A 191 26.69 -7.30 3.22
N ARG A 192 27.74 -6.56 3.60
CA ARG A 192 28.16 -5.35 2.87
C ARG A 192 28.61 -5.67 1.45
N ASP A 193 29.34 -6.76 1.27
CA ASP A 193 29.84 -7.17 -0.04
C ASP A 193 28.74 -7.79 -0.92
N PHE A 194 27.57 -8.07 -0.34
CA PHE A 194 26.39 -8.58 -1.03
C PHE A 194 25.45 -7.45 -1.50
N ASN A 195 25.40 -6.32 -0.79
CA ASN A 195 24.61 -5.14 -1.16
C ASN A 195 25.36 -4.26 -2.18
#